data_92eeb3af8c6f5da565099b426c5b1749
#
_entry.id   92eeb3af8c6f5da565099b426c5b1749
#
_cell.length_a   1.000
_cell.length_b   1.000
_cell.length_c   1.000
_cell.angle_alpha   90.00
_cell.angle_beta   90.00
_cell.angle_gamma   90.00
#
_symmetry.space_group_name_H-M   'P 1'
#
loop_
_entity.id
_entity.type
_entity.pdbx_description
1 polymer ?
#
loop_
_entity_poly.entity_id
_entity_poly.type
_entity_poly.pdbx_seq_one_letter_code
_entity_poly.pdbx_strand_id
1 'polypeptide(L)'
;MEKGYINGSDLLLKVAGKAVGHCSSHTLTFNCETKDRAVKPVASAAKSSGLWKEKGVTALSVSISFEGLRFYDETESGYEQIAPSWGQGKSVEVEAFKRGNDTAPYVKGNFVIASLEETSPASDDSTYSGSLENDGEPEVYPGKTTTEGVQEATGH
;
A
#
# COMPACT_ATOMS: atom_id res chain seq x y z
N MET A 1 4.94 -2.59 -25.02
CA MET A 1 3.86 -2.42 -24.01
C MET A 1 2.86 -3.56 -24.11
N GLU A 2 2.61 -4.19 -23.00
CA GLU A 2 1.62 -5.25 -22.96
C GLU A 2 0.21 -4.67 -23.10
N LYS A 3 -0.65 -5.40 -23.74
CA LYS A 3 -2.05 -5.01 -23.91
C LYS A 3 -2.94 -6.09 -23.32
N GLY A 4 -4.07 -5.67 -22.79
CA GLY A 4 -5.04 -6.58 -22.22
C GLY A 4 -5.22 -6.38 -20.74
N TYR A 5 -5.91 -7.32 -20.12
CA TYR A 5 -6.22 -7.24 -18.70
C TYR A 5 -5.10 -7.86 -17.88
N ILE A 6 -4.86 -7.26 -16.71
CA ILE A 6 -3.88 -7.79 -15.77
C ILE A 6 -4.57 -8.83 -14.90
N ASN A 7 -3.98 -10.03 -14.85
CA ASN A 7 -4.49 -11.08 -13.97
C ASN A 7 -4.01 -10.80 -12.54
N GLY A 8 -4.92 -10.87 -11.58
CA GLY A 8 -4.57 -10.66 -10.18
C GLY A 8 -3.49 -11.61 -9.67
N SER A 9 -3.37 -12.79 -10.26
CA SER A 9 -2.33 -13.74 -9.89
C SER A 9 -0.92 -13.27 -10.26
N ASP A 10 -0.81 -12.26 -11.11
CA ASP A 10 0.49 -11.72 -11.51
C ASP A 10 0.93 -10.54 -10.64
N LEU A 11 0.08 -10.10 -9.72
CA LEU A 11 0.41 -9.06 -8.78
C LEU A 11 0.68 -9.71 -7.42
N LEU A 12 1.88 -9.49 -6.90
CA LEU A 12 2.36 -10.20 -5.73
C LEU A 12 2.78 -9.22 -4.63
N LEU A 13 2.78 -9.71 -3.41
CA LEU A 13 3.11 -8.93 -2.23
C LEU A 13 4.23 -9.62 -1.44
N LYS A 14 5.22 -8.85 -1.02
CA LYS A 14 6.25 -9.32 -0.08
C LYS A 14 6.14 -8.56 1.22
N VAL A 15 6.32 -9.26 2.32
CA VAL A 15 6.39 -8.66 3.65
C VAL A 15 7.66 -9.16 4.31
N ALA A 16 8.44 -8.22 4.84
CA ALA A 16 9.72 -8.53 5.49
C ALA A 16 10.68 -9.32 4.59
N GLY A 17 10.66 -9.02 3.29
CA GLY A 17 11.58 -9.64 2.33
C GLY A 17 11.14 -11.01 1.82
N LYS A 18 10.01 -11.51 2.27
CA LYS A 18 9.47 -12.81 1.85
C LYS A 18 8.10 -12.64 1.25
N ALA A 19 7.78 -13.45 0.26
CA ALA A 19 6.44 -13.42 -0.33
C ALA A 19 5.39 -13.78 0.72
N VAL A 20 4.23 -13.14 0.63
CA VAL A 20 3.11 -13.50 1.53
C VAL A 20 2.60 -14.87 1.11
N GLY A 21 2.78 -15.83 1.99
CA GLY A 21 2.49 -17.22 1.68
C GLY A 21 1.01 -17.52 1.57
N HIS A 22 0.66 -18.27 0.56
CA HIS A 22 -0.70 -18.74 0.32
C HIS A 22 -1.73 -17.62 0.36
N CYS A 23 -1.33 -16.44 -0.10
CA CYS A 23 -2.21 -15.28 -0.16
C CYS A 23 -3.27 -15.50 -1.24
N SER A 24 -4.53 -15.39 -0.84
CA SER A 24 -5.64 -15.55 -1.79
C SER A 24 -6.05 -14.23 -2.43
N SER A 25 -5.89 -13.13 -1.72
CA SER A 25 -6.11 -11.81 -2.31
C SER A 25 -5.43 -10.73 -1.49
N HIS A 26 -5.15 -9.61 -2.13
CA HIS A 26 -4.68 -8.43 -1.42
C HIS A 26 -5.22 -7.18 -2.13
N THR A 27 -5.34 -6.11 -1.38
CA THR A 27 -5.86 -4.85 -1.90
C THR A 27 -4.96 -3.71 -1.42
N LEU A 28 -4.53 -2.87 -2.35
CA LEU A 28 -3.81 -1.65 -2.03
C LEU A 28 -4.76 -0.47 -2.18
N THR A 29 -4.80 0.38 -1.17
CA THR A 29 -5.64 1.57 -1.19
C THR A 29 -4.78 2.80 -0.97
N PHE A 30 -4.88 3.75 -1.88
CA PHE A 30 -4.15 5.01 -1.79
C PHE A 30 -5.13 6.07 -1.34
N ASN A 31 -4.92 6.63 -0.16
CA ASN A 31 -5.84 7.57 0.46
C ASN A 31 -5.22 8.94 0.56
N CYS A 32 -6.04 9.97 0.50
CA CYS A 32 -5.58 11.30 0.84
C CYS A 32 -6.60 11.98 1.75
N GLU A 33 -6.08 12.80 2.64
CA GLU A 33 -6.92 13.68 3.44
C GLU A 33 -6.88 15.05 2.79
N THR A 34 -8.03 15.70 2.73
CA THR A 34 -8.16 17.00 2.09
C THR A 34 -8.72 18.00 3.07
N LYS A 35 -8.39 19.26 2.83
CA LYS A 35 -8.92 20.37 3.59
C LYS A 35 -9.62 21.31 2.62
N ASP A 36 -10.84 21.69 2.94
CA ASP A 36 -11.56 22.68 2.16
C ASP A 36 -10.93 24.05 2.41
N ARG A 37 -10.75 24.81 1.33
CA ARG A 37 -10.26 26.17 1.40
C ARG A 37 -11.32 27.10 0.86
N ALA A 38 -11.81 27.96 1.72
CA ALA A 38 -12.78 28.97 1.31
C ALA A 38 -12.05 30.31 1.20
N VAL A 39 -12.10 30.92 0.02
CA VAL A 39 -11.48 32.21 -0.24
C VAL A 39 -12.56 33.14 -0.72
N LYS A 40 -12.51 34.38 -0.28
CA LYS A 40 -13.43 35.38 -0.79
C LYS A 40 -13.07 35.69 -2.24
N PRO A 41 -14.04 35.70 -3.15
CA PRO A 41 -13.76 36.04 -4.52
C PRO A 41 -13.37 37.53 -4.65
N VAL A 42 -12.56 37.82 -5.66
CA VAL A 42 -12.22 39.21 -5.95
C VAL A 42 -13.47 39.96 -6.45
N ALA A 43 -13.46 41.28 -6.32
CA ALA A 43 -14.63 42.10 -6.67
C ALA A 43 -15.10 41.93 -8.11
N SER A 44 -14.17 41.64 -9.02
CA SER A 44 -14.49 41.47 -10.44
C SER A 44 -14.89 40.03 -10.79
N ALA A 45 -14.89 39.10 -9.84
CA ALA A 45 -15.24 37.71 -10.13
C ALA A 45 -16.74 37.54 -10.34
N ALA A 46 -17.08 36.53 -11.12
CA ALA A 46 -18.50 36.21 -11.34
C ALA A 46 -19.11 35.71 -10.03
N LYS A 47 -20.44 35.92 -9.91
CA LYS A 47 -21.14 35.48 -8.68
C LYS A 47 -20.99 33.98 -8.39
N SER A 48 -20.78 33.17 -9.42
CA SER A 48 -20.60 31.73 -9.26
C SER A 48 -19.24 31.36 -8.68
N SER A 49 -18.30 32.29 -8.61
CA SER A 49 -16.93 31.97 -8.15
C SER A 49 -16.87 31.41 -6.75
N GLY A 50 -17.75 31.85 -5.86
CA GLY A 50 -17.75 31.35 -4.49
C GLY A 50 -18.48 30.03 -4.28
N LEU A 51 -19.11 29.49 -5.33
CA LEU A 51 -19.84 28.23 -5.23
C LEU A 51 -18.93 27.01 -5.30
N TRP A 52 -17.77 27.15 -5.90
CA TRP A 52 -16.84 26.03 -6.07
C TRP A 52 -15.79 26.07 -4.99
N LYS A 53 -15.73 24.98 -4.24
CA LYS A 53 -14.75 24.85 -3.15
C LYS A 53 -13.42 24.39 -3.69
N GLU A 54 -12.37 25.00 -3.17
CA GLU A 54 -11.01 24.52 -3.42
C GLU A 54 -10.62 23.57 -2.31
N LYS A 55 -9.85 22.56 -2.66
CA LYS A 55 -9.36 21.58 -1.72
C LYS A 55 -7.85 21.47 -1.80
N GLY A 56 -7.22 21.36 -0.65
CA GLY A 56 -5.81 21.08 -0.58
C GLY A 56 -5.59 19.72 0.05
N VAL A 57 -4.61 18.99 -0.45
CA VAL A 57 -4.25 17.69 0.12
C VAL A 57 -3.39 17.94 1.36
N THR A 58 -3.82 17.43 2.50
CA THR A 58 -3.12 17.61 3.77
C THR A 58 -2.32 16.39 4.18
N ALA A 59 -2.71 15.20 3.71
CA ALA A 59 -2.01 13.97 4.04
C ALA A 59 -2.25 12.92 2.98
N LEU A 60 -1.25 12.10 2.75
CA LEU A 60 -1.33 10.94 1.89
C LEU A 60 -1.06 9.69 2.73
N SER A 61 -1.79 8.62 2.45
CA SER A 61 -1.56 7.36 3.13
C SER A 61 -1.81 6.19 2.18
N VAL A 62 -1.14 5.08 2.47
CA VAL A 62 -1.32 3.84 1.73
C VAL A 62 -1.72 2.78 2.74
N SER A 63 -2.77 2.07 2.44
CA SER A 63 -3.17 0.92 3.25
C SER A 63 -3.20 -0.31 2.37
N ILE A 64 -2.84 -1.44 2.95
CA ILE A 64 -2.81 -2.72 2.26
C ILE A 64 -3.59 -3.69 3.11
N SER A 65 -4.54 -4.38 2.51
CA SER A 65 -5.21 -5.50 3.16
C SER A 65 -4.88 -6.77 2.40
N PHE A 66 -4.77 -7.86 3.12
CA PHE A 66 -4.45 -9.14 2.51
C PHE A 66 -5.14 -10.25 3.28
N GLU A 67 -5.36 -11.37 2.60
CA GLU A 67 -5.89 -12.56 3.24
C GLU A 67 -5.30 -13.80 2.58
N GLY A 68 -5.25 -14.88 3.32
CA GLY A 68 -4.67 -16.11 2.83
C GLY A 68 -4.98 -17.28 3.74
N LEU A 69 -4.44 -18.43 3.39
CA LEU A 69 -4.57 -19.66 4.18
C LEU A 69 -3.39 -19.74 5.14
N ARG A 70 -3.67 -20.22 6.36
CA ARG A 70 -2.59 -20.47 7.32
C ARG A 70 -1.83 -21.73 6.93
N PHE A 71 -0.53 -21.69 7.13
CA PHE A 71 0.35 -22.80 6.76
C PHE A 71 1.59 -22.78 7.65
N TYR A 72 2.32 -23.88 7.65
CA TYR A 72 3.57 -23.99 8.38
C TYR A 72 4.73 -24.00 7.39
N ASP A 73 5.35 -22.86 7.17
CA ASP A 73 6.48 -22.73 6.28
C ASP A 73 7.23 -21.46 6.62
N GLU A 74 8.53 -21.58 6.85
CA GLU A 74 9.36 -20.44 7.23
C GLU A 74 9.91 -19.69 6.02
N THR A 75 9.73 -20.23 4.82
CA THR A 75 10.27 -19.59 3.61
C THR A 75 9.39 -18.46 3.09
N GLU A 76 8.15 -18.38 3.57
CA GLU A 76 7.22 -17.34 3.17
C GLU A 76 6.68 -16.62 4.40
N SER A 77 6.22 -15.38 4.20
CA SER A 77 5.61 -14.61 5.28
C SER A 77 4.14 -14.98 5.43
N GLY A 78 3.84 -15.81 6.38
CA GLY A 78 2.47 -16.15 6.73
C GLY A 78 2.11 -15.56 8.09
N TYR A 79 1.00 -16.00 8.64
CA TYR A 79 0.54 -15.54 9.94
C TYR A 79 1.63 -15.67 11.01
N GLU A 80 2.29 -16.83 11.05
CA GLU A 80 3.30 -17.11 12.07
C GLU A 80 4.50 -16.16 12.02
N GLN A 81 4.81 -15.64 10.84
CA GLN A 81 5.94 -14.73 10.65
C GLN A 81 5.54 -13.26 10.86
N ILE A 82 4.29 -12.94 10.62
CA ILE A 82 3.80 -11.56 10.69
C ILE A 82 3.32 -11.18 12.10
N ALA A 83 2.67 -12.10 12.78
CA ALA A 83 2.08 -11.81 14.08
C ALA A 83 3.06 -11.27 15.13
N PRO A 84 4.30 -11.80 15.24
CA PRO A 84 5.25 -11.24 16.22
C PRO A 84 5.57 -9.77 15.99
N SER A 85 5.60 -9.32 14.75
CA SER A 85 5.86 -7.90 14.46
C SER A 85 4.73 -7.01 14.98
N TRP A 86 3.49 -7.50 14.90
CA TRP A 86 2.38 -6.77 15.47
C TRP A 86 2.54 -6.64 16.99
N GLY A 87 2.85 -7.75 17.66
CA GLY A 87 3.00 -7.76 19.12
C GLY A 87 4.14 -6.90 19.62
N GLN A 88 5.18 -6.74 18.80
CA GLN A 88 6.34 -5.92 19.14
C GLN A 88 6.17 -4.46 18.73
N GLY A 89 5.10 -4.15 18.01
CA GLY A 89 4.86 -2.78 17.53
C GLY A 89 5.86 -2.32 16.48
N LYS A 90 6.45 -3.24 15.75
CA LYS A 90 7.46 -2.92 14.74
C LYS A 90 6.85 -2.76 13.37
N SER A 91 7.44 -1.86 12.57
CA SER A 91 7.09 -1.78 11.17
C SER A 91 7.79 -2.89 10.40
N VAL A 92 7.20 -3.25 9.26
CA VAL A 92 7.76 -4.25 8.36
C VAL A 92 7.91 -3.64 6.98
N GLU A 93 8.93 -4.09 6.24
CA GLU A 93 9.10 -3.66 4.87
C GLU A 93 8.14 -4.43 3.98
N VAL A 94 7.40 -3.72 3.15
CA VAL A 94 6.40 -4.30 2.26
C VAL A 94 6.70 -3.87 0.83
N GLU A 95 6.63 -4.81 -0.08
CA GLU A 95 6.82 -4.56 -1.50
C GLU A 95 5.68 -5.17 -2.28
N ALA A 96 5.14 -4.43 -3.26
CA ALA A 96 4.16 -4.94 -4.20
C ALA A 96 4.80 -4.90 -5.58
N PHE A 97 4.76 -6.02 -6.30
CA PHE A 97 5.46 -6.14 -7.56
C PHE A 97 4.71 -7.07 -8.52
N LYS A 98 5.12 -7.05 -9.78
CA LYS A 98 4.56 -7.95 -10.78
C LYS A 98 5.42 -9.21 -10.85
N ARG A 99 4.76 -10.33 -11.11
CA ARG A 99 5.46 -11.61 -11.25
C ARG A 99 6.56 -11.52 -12.30
N GLY A 100 7.74 -12.02 -11.94
CA GLY A 100 8.89 -11.96 -12.82
C GLY A 100 9.62 -10.64 -12.82
N ASN A 101 9.15 -9.67 -12.05
CA ASN A 101 9.76 -8.34 -11.98
C ASN A 101 9.90 -7.92 -10.51
N ASP A 102 10.38 -8.81 -9.68
CA ASP A 102 10.48 -8.61 -8.24
C ASP A 102 11.57 -7.61 -7.83
N THR A 103 12.45 -7.24 -8.75
CA THR A 103 13.48 -6.25 -8.49
C THR A 103 12.97 -4.81 -8.69
N ALA A 104 11.78 -4.66 -9.25
CA ALA A 104 11.20 -3.35 -9.55
C ALA A 104 9.79 -3.26 -8.99
N PRO A 105 9.63 -3.20 -7.66
CA PRO A 105 8.31 -3.08 -7.07
C PRO A 105 7.67 -1.73 -7.43
N TYR A 106 6.36 -1.73 -7.58
CA TYR A 106 5.64 -0.47 -7.84
C TYR A 106 5.15 0.20 -6.56
N VAL A 107 5.22 -0.49 -5.43
CA VAL A 107 5.03 0.09 -4.10
C VAL A 107 6.03 -0.57 -3.17
N LYS A 108 6.77 0.23 -2.44
CA LYS A 108 7.74 -0.27 -1.46
C LYS A 108 7.87 0.72 -0.33
N GLY A 109 7.85 0.24 0.88
CA GLY A 109 8.05 1.08 2.05
C GLY A 109 7.86 0.32 3.34
N ASN A 110 7.97 1.03 4.44
CA ASN A 110 7.73 0.46 5.77
C ASN A 110 6.27 0.66 6.14
N PHE A 111 5.68 -0.38 6.67
CA PHE A 111 4.28 -0.37 7.07
C PHE A 111 4.14 -0.94 8.47
N VAL A 112 3.19 -0.41 9.23
CA VAL A 112 2.82 -0.98 10.53
C VAL A 112 1.62 -1.89 10.32
N ILE A 113 1.54 -2.92 11.15
CA ILE A 113 0.41 -3.84 11.09
C ILE A 113 -0.74 -3.24 11.89
N ALA A 114 -1.75 -2.76 11.19
CA ALA A 114 -2.88 -2.10 11.83
C ALA A 114 -3.85 -3.11 12.41
N SER A 115 -4.04 -4.24 11.77
CA SER A 115 -4.88 -5.31 12.29
C SER A 115 -4.43 -6.65 11.74
N LEU A 116 -4.74 -7.70 12.47
CA LEU A 116 -4.41 -9.06 12.07
C LEU A 116 -5.50 -9.96 12.62
N GLU A 117 -6.15 -10.74 11.76
CA GLU A 117 -7.24 -11.61 12.13
C GLU A 117 -6.92 -13.04 11.76
N GLU A 118 -7.46 -13.95 12.55
CA GLU A 118 -7.35 -15.38 12.32
C GLU A 118 -8.76 -15.97 12.40
N THR A 119 -9.10 -16.80 11.45
CA THR A 119 -10.39 -17.48 11.43
C THR A 119 -10.12 -18.98 11.33
N SER A 120 -10.63 -19.72 12.29
CA SER A 120 -10.34 -21.15 12.40
C SER A 120 -11.63 -21.95 12.57
N PRO A 121 -12.35 -22.18 11.46
CA PRO A 121 -13.59 -22.98 11.52
C PRO A 121 -13.29 -24.45 11.74
N ALA A 122 -14.21 -25.16 12.41
CA ALA A 122 -14.06 -26.58 12.58
C ALA A 122 -14.20 -27.27 11.23
N SER A 123 -13.35 -28.26 10.99
CA SER A 123 -13.39 -29.09 9.78
C SER A 123 -13.07 -28.34 8.48
N ASP A 124 -12.43 -27.21 8.57
CA ASP A 124 -12.03 -26.44 7.40
C ASP A 124 -10.66 -25.81 7.64
N ASP A 125 -10.04 -25.31 6.59
CA ASP A 125 -8.74 -24.68 6.71
C ASP A 125 -8.82 -23.36 7.49
N SER A 126 -7.81 -23.11 8.28
CA SER A 126 -7.68 -21.84 8.97
C SER A 126 -7.20 -20.77 7.98
N THR A 127 -7.80 -19.59 8.06
CA THR A 127 -7.42 -18.47 7.23
C THR A 127 -6.91 -17.32 8.10
N TYR A 128 -6.17 -16.41 7.49
CA TYR A 128 -5.75 -15.22 8.17
C TYR A 128 -5.94 -14.01 7.25
N SER A 129 -6.12 -12.86 7.86
CA SER A 129 -6.19 -11.61 7.11
C SER A 129 -5.57 -10.52 7.95
N GLY A 130 -5.13 -9.47 7.30
CA GLY A 130 -4.54 -8.36 8.01
C GLY A 130 -4.60 -7.08 7.18
N SER A 131 -4.34 -5.97 7.86
CA SER A 131 -4.20 -4.70 7.19
C SER A 131 -2.92 -4.02 7.64
N LEU A 132 -2.31 -3.30 6.72
CA LEU A 132 -1.06 -2.60 6.92
C LEU A 132 -1.29 -1.12 6.58
N GLU A 133 -0.63 -0.25 7.31
CA GLU A 133 -0.67 1.18 7.03
C GLU A 133 0.77 1.68 6.92
N ASN A 134 1.01 2.65 6.04
CA ASN A 134 2.35 3.15 5.84
C ASN A 134 2.89 3.84 7.09
N ASP A 135 4.18 3.65 7.31
CA ASP A 135 4.91 4.31 8.38
C ASP A 135 5.84 5.32 7.73
N GLY A 136 5.33 6.55 7.57
CA GLY A 136 6.04 7.58 6.85
C GLY A 136 5.88 7.46 5.34
N GLU A 137 6.68 8.19 4.59
CA GLU A 137 6.63 8.15 3.13
C GLU A 137 7.21 6.84 2.60
N PRO A 138 6.47 6.11 1.75
CA PRO A 138 7.04 4.93 1.10
C PRO A 138 8.21 5.28 0.19
N GLU A 139 9.11 4.34 -0.02
CA GLU A 139 10.24 4.54 -0.93
C GLU A 139 9.79 4.59 -2.38
N VAL A 140 8.78 3.79 -2.74
CA VAL A 140 8.23 3.74 -4.09
C VAL A 140 6.71 3.77 -4.00
N TYR A 141 6.09 4.63 -4.78
CA TYR A 141 4.62 4.71 -4.87
C TYR A 141 4.25 5.39 -6.18
N PRO A 142 3.00 5.26 -6.63
CA PRO A 142 2.59 5.90 -7.88
C PRO A 142 2.79 7.41 -7.82
N GLY A 143 3.44 7.94 -8.84
CA GLY A 143 3.70 9.38 -8.93
C GLY A 143 5.00 9.84 -8.33
N LYS A 144 5.70 8.99 -7.60
CA LYS A 144 7.01 9.36 -7.07
C LYS A 144 8.06 9.25 -8.16
N THR A 145 8.80 10.34 -8.36
CA THR A 145 9.91 10.36 -9.30
C THR A 145 11.06 9.52 -8.74
N THR A 146 11.66 8.67 -9.58
CA THR A 146 12.80 7.88 -9.13
C THR A 146 13.98 8.78 -8.83
N THR A 147 14.81 8.36 -7.89
CA THR A 147 16.00 9.11 -7.51
C THR A 147 16.91 9.35 -8.71
N GLU A 148 17.05 8.37 -9.56
CA GLU A 148 17.89 8.51 -10.75
C GLU A 148 17.41 9.62 -11.65
N GLY A 149 16.11 9.66 -11.92
CA GLY A 149 15.55 10.71 -12.73
C GLY A 149 15.71 12.08 -12.11
N VAL A 150 15.55 12.19 -10.82
CA VAL A 150 15.73 13.44 -10.11
C VAL A 150 17.18 13.90 -10.17
N GLN A 151 18.12 13.00 -9.94
CA GLN A 151 19.54 13.33 -9.98
C GLN A 151 19.96 13.78 -11.36
N GLU A 152 19.52 13.11 -12.39
CA GLU A 152 19.84 13.49 -13.74
C GLU A 152 19.29 14.88 -14.09
N ALA A 153 18.10 15.15 -13.63
CA ALA A 153 17.49 16.45 -13.87
C ALA A 153 18.23 17.58 -13.16
N THR A 154 18.87 17.28 -12.05
CA THR A 154 19.56 18.31 -11.25
C THR A 154 21.05 18.17 -11.28
N GLY A 155 21.57 17.11 -11.82
CA GLY A 155 23.00 16.79 -11.83
C GLY A 155 23.80 17.51 -12.90
N HIS A 156 23.51 18.73 -13.10
CA HIS A 156 24.15 19.53 -14.15
C HIS A 156 24.96 20.68 -13.59
#